data_ba46b7d772c89b3a32436df32929abd5
#
_entry.id   ba46b7d772c89b3a32436df32929abd5
#
_cell.length_a   1.000
_cell.length_b   1.000
_cell.length_c   1.000
_cell.angle_alpha   90.00
_cell.angle_beta   90.00
_cell.angle_gamma   90.00
#
_symmetry.space_group_name_H-M   'P 1'
#
loop_
_entity.id
_entity.type
_entity.pdbx_description
1 polymer ?
#
loop_
_entity_poly.entity_id
_entity_poly.type
_entity_poly.pdbx_seq_one_letter_code
_entity_poly.pdbx_strand_id
1 'polypeptide(L)'
;MGKDISPGELQEFVAGFWHHYDEWNAEEIAARLADGVHYTGRSDTGASPFEDMLHADLRGRDETMAWLTEHRTQTPYPLRHNSTNVFRTGRDGDVTNARCYIFVTVTSNSVPVPASSGIVNFAVTPGPAGLQFTSLDVVLDTQDSAIFGSLSSAGIETTGT
;
A
#
# COMPACT_ATOMS: atom_id res chain seq x y z
N MET A 1 -22.92 15.09 -11.17
CA MET A 1 -22.75 14.08 -10.08
C MET A 1 -21.76 13.06 -10.61
N GLY A 2 -20.58 12.98 -10.01
CA GLY A 2 -19.56 12.02 -10.43
C GLY A 2 -20.02 10.57 -10.20
N LYS A 3 -19.49 9.65 -10.99
CA LYS A 3 -19.76 8.21 -10.86
C LYS A 3 -19.43 7.74 -9.44
N ASP A 4 -20.33 7.04 -8.78
CA ASP A 4 -20.04 6.38 -7.50
C ASP A 4 -19.17 5.15 -7.76
N ILE A 5 -18.01 5.08 -7.10
CA ILE A 5 -17.08 3.97 -7.23
C ILE A 5 -17.48 2.90 -6.20
N SER A 6 -17.86 1.73 -6.67
CA SER A 6 -18.26 0.62 -5.82
C SER A 6 -17.09 0.03 -5.03
N PRO A 7 -17.33 -0.65 -3.89
CA PRO A 7 -16.28 -1.37 -3.17
C PRO A 7 -15.54 -2.42 -4.03
N GLY A 8 -16.26 -3.07 -4.95
CA GLY A 8 -15.66 -4.05 -5.89
C GLY A 8 -14.69 -3.38 -6.86
N GLU A 9 -15.05 -2.21 -7.42
CA GLU A 9 -14.15 -1.45 -8.30
C GLU A 9 -12.89 -0.98 -7.56
N LEU A 10 -13.01 -0.56 -6.29
CA LEU A 10 -11.85 -0.20 -5.46
C LEU A 10 -10.94 -1.40 -5.20
N GLN A 11 -11.53 -2.56 -4.87
CA GLN A 11 -10.79 -3.79 -4.62
C GLN A 11 -10.03 -4.24 -5.88
N GLU A 12 -10.69 -4.28 -7.02
CA GLU A 12 -10.09 -4.66 -8.30
C GLU A 12 -8.97 -3.69 -8.70
N PHE A 13 -9.20 -2.40 -8.53
CA PHE A 13 -8.24 -1.36 -8.88
C PHE A 13 -6.96 -1.46 -8.07
N VAL A 14 -7.03 -1.54 -6.73
CA VAL A 14 -5.85 -1.61 -5.87
C VAL A 14 -5.12 -2.94 -6.01
N ALA A 15 -5.84 -4.04 -6.14
CA ALA A 15 -5.24 -5.35 -6.39
C ALA A 15 -4.53 -5.40 -7.75
N GLY A 16 -5.13 -4.82 -8.79
CA GLY A 16 -4.53 -4.69 -10.11
C GLY A 16 -3.26 -3.84 -10.10
N PHE A 17 -3.24 -2.73 -9.36
CA PHE A 17 -2.04 -1.91 -9.22
C PHE A 17 -0.86 -2.71 -8.65
N TRP A 18 -1.07 -3.43 -7.55
CA TRP A 18 -0.02 -4.23 -6.94
C TRP A 18 0.41 -5.40 -7.82
N HIS A 19 -0.53 -6.06 -8.50
CA HIS A 19 -0.19 -7.09 -9.48
C HIS A 19 0.75 -6.56 -10.57
N HIS A 20 0.40 -5.41 -11.16
CA HIS A 20 1.25 -4.81 -12.20
C HIS A 20 2.60 -4.33 -11.67
N TYR A 21 2.64 -3.85 -10.42
CA TYR A 21 3.89 -3.51 -9.76
C TYR A 21 4.78 -4.75 -9.55
N ASP A 22 4.23 -5.85 -9.04
CA ASP A 22 4.96 -7.08 -8.78
C ASP A 22 5.55 -7.69 -10.06
N GLU A 23 4.77 -7.70 -11.14
CA GLU A 23 5.19 -8.20 -12.46
C GLU A 23 5.89 -7.15 -13.32
N TRP A 24 6.01 -5.94 -12.82
CA TRP A 24 6.63 -4.79 -13.48
C TRP A 24 6.03 -4.45 -14.85
N ASN A 25 4.75 -4.27 -14.91
CA ASN A 25 4.04 -3.77 -16.08
C ASN A 25 3.96 -2.23 -16.02
N ALA A 26 5.05 -1.55 -16.37
CA ALA A 26 5.23 -0.11 -16.13
C ALA A 26 4.15 0.77 -16.77
N GLU A 27 3.67 0.45 -17.97
CA GLU A 27 2.61 1.20 -18.64
C GLU A 27 1.28 1.12 -17.88
N GLU A 28 0.96 -0.06 -17.34
CA GLU A 28 -0.25 -0.29 -16.54
C GLU A 28 -0.19 0.43 -15.19
N ILE A 29 1.01 0.50 -14.59
CA ILE A 29 1.22 1.27 -13.36
C ILE A 29 1.01 2.76 -13.64
N ALA A 30 1.68 3.29 -14.68
CA ALA A 30 1.59 4.70 -15.06
C ALA A 30 0.15 5.13 -15.41
N ALA A 31 -0.61 4.27 -16.09
CA ALA A 31 -2.01 4.55 -16.43
C ALA A 31 -2.91 4.69 -15.18
N ARG A 32 -2.54 4.06 -14.05
CA ARG A 32 -3.25 4.12 -12.78
C ARG A 32 -2.85 5.29 -11.88
N LEU A 33 -1.89 6.10 -12.29
CA LEU A 33 -1.45 7.30 -11.57
C LEU A 33 -1.99 8.57 -12.27
N ALA A 34 -2.64 9.46 -11.53
CA ALA A 34 -3.01 10.78 -12.04
C ALA A 34 -1.73 11.61 -12.29
N ASP A 35 -1.80 12.60 -13.20
CA ASP A 35 -0.64 13.46 -13.53
C ASP A 35 -0.04 14.12 -12.27
N GLY A 36 -0.90 14.56 -11.35
CA GLY A 36 -0.50 15.23 -10.10
C GLY A 36 -0.55 14.31 -8.87
N VAL A 37 -0.38 13.01 -9.03
CA VAL A 37 -0.42 12.05 -7.91
C VAL A 37 0.56 12.44 -6.79
N HIS A 38 0.15 12.26 -5.55
CA HIS A 38 1.02 12.38 -4.38
C HIS A 38 1.29 10.98 -3.82
N TYR A 39 2.52 10.52 -3.93
CA TYR A 39 2.96 9.23 -3.39
C TYR A 39 3.81 9.46 -2.14
N THR A 40 3.48 8.76 -1.06
CA THR A 40 4.30 8.72 0.17
C THR A 40 4.53 7.28 0.60
N GLY A 41 5.73 7.04 1.11
CA GLY A 41 6.14 5.75 1.68
C GLY A 41 6.95 5.96 2.94
N ARG A 42 6.65 5.23 4.00
CA ARG A 42 7.38 5.25 5.28
C ARG A 42 6.96 4.08 6.15
N SER A 43 7.65 3.87 7.25
CA SER A 43 7.09 3.09 8.35
C SER A 43 6.34 4.00 9.36
N ASP A 44 5.54 3.41 10.23
CA ASP A 44 4.77 4.12 11.26
C ASP A 44 5.64 4.78 12.33
N THR A 45 6.81 4.21 12.61
CA THR A 45 7.77 4.73 13.62
C THR A 45 9.03 5.32 13.03
N GLY A 46 9.29 5.19 11.73
CA GLY A 46 10.56 5.53 11.10
C GLY A 46 11.70 4.57 11.44
N ALA A 47 11.41 3.41 12.02
CA ALA A 47 12.39 2.44 12.52
C ALA A 47 12.44 1.13 11.71
N SER A 48 11.85 1.12 10.50
CA SER A 48 11.95 -0.05 9.62
C SER A 48 13.40 -0.32 9.25
N PRO A 49 13.84 -1.59 9.20
CA PRO A 49 15.13 -1.95 8.60
C PRO A 49 15.22 -1.55 7.12
N PHE A 50 14.09 -1.26 6.48
CA PHE A 50 13.98 -0.85 5.08
C PHE A 50 13.65 0.64 4.92
N GLU A 51 13.72 1.45 5.98
CA GLU A 51 13.27 2.85 5.97
C GLU A 51 13.92 3.66 4.83
N ASP A 52 15.23 3.56 4.67
CA ASP A 52 15.96 4.30 3.63
C ASP A 52 15.50 3.94 2.20
N MET A 53 15.11 2.68 1.98
CA MET A 53 14.61 2.20 0.70
C MET A 53 13.12 2.52 0.50
N LEU A 54 12.38 2.62 1.59
CA LEU A 54 10.94 2.84 1.60
C LEU A 54 10.56 4.33 1.57
N HIS A 55 11.37 5.19 2.22
CA HIS A 55 11.02 6.58 2.43
C HIS A 55 10.87 7.35 1.13
N ALA A 56 9.68 7.90 0.91
CA ALA A 56 9.34 8.69 -0.25
C ALA A 56 8.29 9.75 0.09
N ASP A 57 8.42 10.93 -0.55
CA ASP A 57 7.39 11.97 -0.61
C ASP A 57 7.49 12.62 -1.99
N LEU A 58 6.70 12.15 -2.94
CA LEU A 58 6.84 12.41 -4.37
C LEU A 58 5.58 13.05 -4.92
N ARG A 59 5.74 13.99 -5.86
CA ARG A 59 4.61 14.68 -6.50
C ARG A 59 4.72 14.60 -8.01
N GLY A 60 3.66 14.07 -8.59
CA GLY A 60 3.55 13.86 -10.03
C GLY A 60 3.90 12.45 -10.48
N ARG A 61 3.29 12.08 -11.60
CA ARG A 61 3.43 10.73 -12.17
C ARG A 61 4.87 10.39 -12.52
N ASP A 62 5.58 11.30 -13.18
CA ASP A 62 6.94 11.01 -13.67
C ASP A 62 7.93 10.77 -12.54
N GLU A 63 7.89 11.59 -11.50
CA GLU A 63 8.72 11.42 -10.30
C GLU A 63 8.37 10.12 -9.57
N THR A 64 7.08 9.84 -9.43
CA THR A 64 6.60 8.59 -8.82
C THR A 64 7.05 7.37 -9.62
N MET A 65 6.92 7.38 -10.95
CA MET A 65 7.35 6.27 -11.81
C MET A 65 8.86 6.07 -11.78
N ALA A 66 9.65 7.14 -11.74
CA ALA A 66 11.11 7.04 -11.62
C ALA A 66 11.50 6.33 -10.31
N TRP A 67 10.91 6.75 -9.20
CA TRP A 67 11.15 6.12 -7.89
C TRP A 67 10.66 4.67 -7.85
N LEU A 68 9.45 4.38 -8.33
CA LEU A 68 8.92 3.01 -8.36
C LEU A 68 9.80 2.08 -9.21
N THR A 69 10.37 2.60 -10.31
CA THR A 69 11.30 1.83 -11.15
C THR A 69 12.57 1.47 -10.38
N GLU A 70 13.18 2.43 -9.72
CA GLU A 70 14.37 2.20 -8.90
C GLU A 70 14.07 1.22 -7.75
N HIS A 71 13.01 1.47 -7.01
CA HIS A 71 12.59 0.63 -5.89
C HIS A 71 12.32 -0.81 -6.34
N ARG A 72 11.59 -1.01 -7.44
CA ARG A 72 11.27 -2.35 -7.95
C ARG A 72 12.52 -3.11 -8.42
N THR A 73 13.47 -2.44 -9.04
CA THR A 73 14.72 -3.07 -9.52
C THR A 73 15.66 -3.50 -8.38
N GLN A 74 15.54 -2.90 -7.21
CA GLN A 74 16.31 -3.22 -6.01
C GLN A 74 15.65 -4.28 -5.12
N THR A 75 14.39 -4.64 -5.39
CA THR A 75 13.65 -5.63 -4.60
C THR A 75 13.77 -7.04 -5.18
N PRO A 76 13.69 -8.10 -4.35
CA PRO A 76 13.73 -9.47 -4.83
C PRO A 76 12.52 -9.83 -5.71
N TYR A 77 12.68 -10.87 -6.54
CA TYR A 77 11.58 -11.48 -7.28
C TYR A 77 11.59 -13.01 -7.04
N PRO A 78 10.43 -13.63 -6.83
CA PRO A 78 9.09 -13.01 -6.78
C PRO A 78 8.84 -12.22 -5.49
N LEU A 79 8.15 -11.09 -5.66
CA LEU A 79 7.60 -10.25 -4.60
C LEU A 79 6.09 -10.24 -4.79
N ARG A 80 5.30 -10.35 -3.72
CA ARG A 80 3.84 -10.36 -3.82
C ARG A 80 3.22 -9.41 -2.81
N HIS A 81 2.57 -8.37 -3.30
CA HIS A 81 1.77 -7.44 -2.51
C HIS A 81 0.31 -7.92 -2.47
N ASN A 82 -0.14 -8.29 -1.29
CA ASN A 82 -1.51 -8.74 -1.08
C ASN A 82 -2.30 -7.61 -0.40
N SER A 83 -3.20 -6.96 -1.14
CA SER A 83 -4.11 -5.96 -0.58
C SER A 83 -5.39 -6.62 -0.08
N THR A 84 -5.75 -6.36 1.17
CA THR A 84 -6.95 -6.90 1.82
C THR A 84 -7.69 -5.83 2.58
N ASN A 85 -8.92 -6.11 3.01
CA ASN A 85 -9.71 -5.19 3.83
C ASN A 85 -9.88 -3.80 3.17
N VAL A 86 -10.12 -3.79 1.85
CA VAL A 86 -10.33 -2.55 1.11
C VAL A 86 -11.69 -1.97 1.46
N PHE A 87 -11.72 -0.72 1.93
CA PHE A 87 -12.97 -0.03 2.23
C PHE A 87 -12.84 1.48 2.01
N ARG A 88 -13.98 2.08 1.70
CA ARG A 88 -14.10 3.53 1.53
C ARG A 88 -14.06 4.21 2.90
N THR A 89 -13.25 5.25 3.02
CA THR A 89 -13.17 6.08 4.23
C THR A 89 -13.91 7.42 4.08
N GLY A 90 -14.09 7.87 2.83
CA GLY A 90 -14.80 9.12 2.56
C GLY A 90 -14.89 9.44 1.07
N ARG A 91 -15.52 10.57 0.76
CA ARG A 91 -15.63 11.12 -0.59
C ARG A 91 -15.63 12.64 -0.57
N ASP A 92 -14.93 13.25 -1.52
CA ASP A 92 -14.94 14.69 -1.77
C ASP A 92 -15.06 14.94 -3.29
N GLY A 93 -16.22 15.38 -3.73
CA GLY A 93 -16.52 15.52 -5.16
C GLY A 93 -16.38 14.20 -5.91
N ASP A 94 -15.47 14.16 -6.88
CA ASP A 94 -15.16 12.97 -7.69
C ASP A 94 -14.03 12.12 -7.08
N VAL A 95 -13.42 12.57 -6.00
CA VAL A 95 -12.36 11.85 -5.29
C VAL A 95 -12.96 10.94 -4.22
N THR A 96 -12.65 9.66 -4.30
CA THR A 96 -13.02 8.66 -3.29
C THR A 96 -11.79 8.30 -2.47
N ASN A 97 -11.86 8.50 -1.16
CA ASN A 97 -10.83 8.10 -0.21
C ASN A 97 -11.11 6.68 0.27
N ALA A 98 -10.07 5.88 0.35
CA ALA A 98 -10.15 4.49 0.77
C ALA A 98 -8.89 4.06 1.53
N ARG A 99 -8.97 2.89 2.13
CA ARG A 99 -7.88 2.26 2.88
C ARG A 99 -7.89 0.77 2.66
N CYS A 100 -6.70 0.15 2.73
CA CYS A 100 -6.57 -1.30 2.78
C CYS A 100 -5.39 -1.70 3.66
N TYR A 101 -5.31 -2.97 4.01
CA TYR A 101 -4.07 -3.57 4.51
C TYR A 101 -3.24 -4.07 3.35
N ILE A 102 -1.93 -4.05 3.54
CA ILE A 102 -0.98 -4.67 2.63
C ILE A 102 -0.15 -5.69 3.40
N PHE A 103 0.05 -6.85 2.79
CA PHE A 103 0.93 -7.89 3.28
C PHE A 103 1.85 -8.32 2.15
N VAL A 104 3.15 -8.24 2.38
CA VAL A 104 4.17 -8.50 1.35
C VAL A 104 4.90 -9.78 1.67
N THR A 105 5.01 -10.66 0.68
CA THR A 105 5.81 -11.89 0.75
C THR A 105 6.90 -11.88 -0.30
N VAL A 106 8.03 -12.50 0.04
CA VAL A 106 9.15 -12.76 -0.87
C VAL A 106 9.50 -14.25 -0.82
N THR A 107 10.19 -14.74 -1.84
CA THR A 107 10.73 -16.09 -1.84
C THR A 107 12.22 -16.04 -1.47
N SER A 108 12.59 -16.73 -0.42
CA SER A 108 13.98 -16.89 0.03
C SER A 108 14.31 -18.37 0.16
N ASN A 109 15.39 -18.83 -0.47
CA ASN A 109 15.78 -20.24 -0.49
C ASN A 109 14.64 -21.20 -0.88
N SER A 110 13.89 -20.82 -1.91
CA SER A 110 12.69 -21.55 -2.41
C SER A 110 11.52 -21.63 -1.44
N VAL A 111 11.51 -20.85 -0.37
CA VAL A 111 10.44 -20.79 0.63
C VAL A 111 9.80 -19.39 0.62
N PRO A 112 8.46 -19.28 0.47
CA PRO A 112 7.77 -18.02 0.66
C PRO A 112 7.84 -17.61 2.14
N VAL A 113 8.28 -16.37 2.38
CA VAL A 113 8.38 -15.78 3.72
C VAL A 113 7.72 -14.41 3.76
N PRO A 114 7.18 -13.98 4.91
CA PRO A 114 6.69 -12.62 5.07
C PRO A 114 7.86 -11.64 5.04
N ALA A 115 7.67 -10.51 4.35
CA ALA A 115 8.63 -9.41 4.29
C ALA A 115 8.16 -8.22 5.13
N SER A 116 6.91 -7.80 4.96
CA SER A 116 6.33 -6.66 5.68
C SER A 116 4.81 -6.73 5.70
N SER A 117 4.21 -5.91 6.56
CA SER A 117 2.79 -5.58 6.54
C SER A 117 2.60 -4.08 6.75
N GLY A 118 1.41 -3.59 6.48
CA GLY A 118 1.13 -2.18 6.68
C GLY A 118 -0.27 -1.77 6.27
N ILE A 119 -0.49 -0.46 6.31
CA ILE A 119 -1.72 0.19 5.89
C ILE A 119 -1.42 1.03 4.65
N VAL A 120 -2.28 0.93 3.66
CA VAL A 120 -2.27 1.82 2.50
C VAL A 120 -3.49 2.72 2.55
N ASN A 121 -3.28 4.02 2.66
CA ASN A 121 -4.33 5.02 2.48
C ASN A 121 -4.25 5.53 1.04
N PHE A 122 -5.36 5.66 0.38
CA PHE A 122 -5.34 6.13 -1.00
C PHE A 122 -6.59 6.92 -1.36
N ALA A 123 -6.44 7.79 -2.35
CA ALA A 123 -7.54 8.49 -2.97
C ALA A 123 -7.53 8.22 -4.48
N VAL A 124 -8.72 7.99 -5.02
CA VAL A 124 -8.91 7.68 -6.44
C VAL A 124 -9.95 8.58 -7.08
N THR A 125 -9.79 8.80 -8.38
CA THR A 125 -10.73 9.54 -9.22
C THR A 125 -10.92 8.79 -10.55
N PRO A 126 -12.05 8.97 -11.25
CA PRO A 126 -12.16 8.55 -12.64
C PRO A 126 -11.13 9.26 -13.51
N GLY A 127 -10.43 8.51 -14.35
CA GLY A 127 -9.46 9.00 -15.34
C GLY A 127 -9.79 8.50 -16.74
N PRO A 128 -8.96 8.83 -17.74
CA PRO A 128 -9.23 8.51 -19.16
C PRO A 128 -9.35 7.02 -19.46
N ALA A 129 -8.58 6.18 -18.77
CA ALA A 129 -8.53 4.73 -19.00
C ALA A 129 -9.11 3.91 -17.84
N GLY A 130 -9.76 4.54 -16.87
CA GLY A 130 -10.30 3.89 -15.68
C GLY A 130 -10.04 4.73 -14.43
N LEU A 131 -9.94 4.08 -13.27
CA LEU A 131 -9.58 4.78 -12.03
C LEU A 131 -8.10 5.17 -12.02
N GLN A 132 -7.79 6.28 -11.37
CA GLN A 132 -6.43 6.74 -11.13
C GLN A 132 -6.25 7.14 -9.67
N PHE A 133 -5.10 6.82 -9.08
CA PHE A 133 -4.69 7.37 -7.79
C PHE A 133 -4.40 8.86 -7.92
N THR A 134 -5.00 9.66 -7.05
CA THR A 134 -4.59 11.05 -6.80
C THR A 134 -3.68 11.14 -5.58
N SER A 135 -3.77 10.17 -4.66
CA SER A 135 -2.77 9.96 -3.61
C SER A 135 -2.62 8.47 -3.28
N LEU A 136 -1.43 8.11 -2.84
CA LEU A 136 -1.09 6.75 -2.39
C LEU A 136 -0.09 6.89 -1.25
N ASP A 137 -0.49 6.53 -0.03
CA ASP A 137 0.31 6.62 1.19
C ASP A 137 0.50 5.22 1.77
N VAL A 138 1.72 4.69 1.68
CA VAL A 138 2.11 3.36 2.16
C VAL A 138 2.81 3.51 3.50
N VAL A 139 2.22 2.93 4.56
CA VAL A 139 2.76 2.98 5.92
C VAL A 139 2.99 1.57 6.42
N LEU A 140 4.25 1.16 6.55
CA LEU A 140 4.60 -0.16 7.07
C LEU A 140 4.52 -0.21 8.60
N ASP A 141 4.06 -1.35 9.11
CA ASP A 141 3.98 -1.62 10.54
C ASP A 141 5.37 -1.95 11.08
N THR A 142 5.81 -1.21 12.08
CA THR A 142 7.05 -1.48 12.84
C THR A 142 6.85 -1.33 14.35
N GLN A 143 5.68 -0.83 14.76
CA GLN A 143 5.37 -0.68 16.18
C GLN A 143 5.09 -2.05 16.79
N ASP A 144 5.83 -2.36 17.84
CA ASP A 144 5.61 -3.55 18.66
C ASP A 144 4.22 -3.56 19.31
N SER A 145 3.79 -4.74 19.70
CA SER A 145 2.47 -4.99 20.26
C SER A 145 2.27 -4.38 21.65
N ALA A 146 2.34 -3.05 21.76
CA ALA A 146 1.98 -2.31 22.97
C ALA A 146 0.56 -2.66 23.48
N ILE A 147 -0.34 -3.07 22.58
CA ILE A 147 -1.69 -3.54 22.93
C ILE A 147 -1.64 -4.78 23.82
N PHE A 148 -0.80 -5.77 23.50
CA PHE A 148 -0.66 -6.96 24.36
C PHE A 148 0.01 -6.64 25.69
N GLY A 149 0.96 -5.73 25.73
CA GLY A 149 1.55 -5.20 26.94
C GLY A 149 0.52 -4.52 27.85
N SER A 150 -0.36 -3.71 27.28
CA SER A 150 -1.43 -3.04 28.02
C SER A 150 -2.55 -3.99 28.46
N LEU A 151 -2.87 -5.03 27.69
CA LEU A 151 -3.82 -6.08 28.08
C LEU A 151 -3.27 -6.95 29.21
N SER A 152 -1.99 -7.27 29.18
CA SER A 152 -1.30 -7.98 30.25
C SER A 152 -1.30 -7.18 31.57
N SER A 153 -1.08 -5.88 31.51
CA SER A 153 -1.13 -5.00 32.68
C SER A 153 -2.56 -4.75 33.19
N ALA A 154 -3.59 -5.03 32.39
CA ALA A 154 -5.00 -4.95 32.79
C ALA A 154 -5.52 -6.23 33.48
N GLY A 155 -4.67 -7.18 33.85
CA GLY A 155 -5.01 -8.33 34.68
C GLY A 155 -5.65 -9.49 33.93
N ILE A 156 -5.43 -9.63 32.63
CA ILE A 156 -5.72 -10.90 31.96
C ILE A 156 -4.59 -11.85 32.28
N GLU A 157 -4.67 -12.51 33.46
CA GLU A 157 -3.82 -13.64 33.78
C GLU A 157 -4.12 -14.75 32.78
N THR A 158 -3.18 -15.06 31.90
CA THR A 158 -3.18 -16.33 31.20
C THR A 158 -2.87 -17.41 32.22
N THR A 159 -3.89 -18.06 32.76
CA THR A 159 -3.72 -19.27 33.53
C THR A 159 -3.13 -20.33 32.63
N GLY A 160 -1.80 -20.45 32.65
CA GLY A 160 -1.09 -21.57 32.07
C GLY A 160 -1.36 -22.82 32.92
N THR A 161 -1.91 -23.81 32.32
CA THR A 161 -1.84 -25.23 32.77
C THR A 161 -0.93 -25.97 31.82
#